data_0609bee6c31e5f42afea67aeb35f7d53
#
_entry.id   0609bee6c31e5f42afea67aeb35f7d53
#
_cell.length_a   1.000
_cell.length_b   1.000
_cell.length_c   1.000
_cell.angle_alpha   90.00
_cell.angle_beta   90.00
_cell.angle_gamma   90.00
#
_symmetry.space_group_name_H-M   'P 1'
#
loop_
_entity.id
_entity.type
_entity.pdbx_description
1 polymer ?
#
loop_
_entity_poly.entity_id
_entity_poly.type
_entity_poly.pdbx_seq_one_letter_code
_entity_poly.pdbx_strand_id
1 'polypeptide(L)'
;MISEATKAFGSAEVFLEKCIVNPKHIEAQILADSFGNTVHLFERDCSIQRRNQKLIEEAPAPYLSDEQNERLYEASRAILREAGYQGAGTCEFLFGD
;
A
#
# COMPACT_ATOMS: atom_id res chain seq x y z
N MET A 1 6.67 18.30 -14.39
CA MET A 1 6.44 16.81 -14.44
C MET A 1 7.47 16.12 -15.33
N ILE A 2 7.49 16.36 -16.65
CA ILE A 2 8.44 15.69 -17.59
C ILE A 2 9.90 15.95 -17.22
N SER A 3 10.27 17.20 -16.87
CA SER A 3 11.64 17.53 -16.46
C SER A 3 12.05 16.86 -15.14
N GLU A 4 11.11 16.68 -14.21
CA GLU A 4 11.34 15.97 -12.94
C GLU A 4 11.52 14.47 -13.17
N ALA A 5 10.67 13.86 -14.02
CA ALA A 5 10.80 12.47 -14.40
C ALA A 5 12.14 12.20 -15.08
N THR A 6 12.55 13.06 -16.00
CA THR A 6 13.84 12.93 -16.71
C THR A 6 15.02 13.01 -15.73
N LYS A 7 14.98 13.93 -14.75
CA LYS A 7 16.03 14.06 -13.74
C LYS A 7 16.09 12.87 -12.77
N ALA A 8 14.92 12.35 -12.35
CA ALA A 8 14.84 11.28 -11.38
C ALA A 8 15.07 9.88 -11.97
N PHE A 9 14.56 9.62 -13.18
CA PHE A 9 14.51 8.28 -13.78
C PHE A 9 15.23 8.16 -15.13
N GLY A 10 15.75 9.26 -15.68
CA GLY A 10 16.37 9.27 -17.00
C GLY A 10 15.38 9.08 -18.16
N SER A 11 14.08 9.15 -17.91
CA SER A 11 13.01 9.00 -18.90
C SER A 11 12.01 10.15 -18.78
N ALA A 12 11.50 10.61 -19.92
CA ALA A 12 10.45 11.61 -20.00
C ALA A 12 9.02 11.00 -19.94
N GLU A 13 8.91 9.70 -19.83
CA GLU A 13 7.62 8.99 -19.79
C GLU A 13 6.90 9.29 -18.49
N VAL A 14 5.65 9.71 -18.60
CA VAL A 14 4.75 10.02 -17.49
C VAL A 14 3.35 9.53 -17.83
N PHE A 15 2.55 9.24 -16.82
CA PHE A 15 1.14 8.91 -16.96
C PHE A 15 0.31 9.68 -15.93
N LEU A 16 -1.00 9.71 -16.12
CA LEU A 16 -1.93 10.39 -15.24
C LEU A 16 -2.62 9.38 -14.32
N GLU A 17 -2.66 9.73 -13.04
CA GLU A 17 -3.42 8.98 -12.04
C GLU A 17 -4.47 9.88 -11.39
N LYS A 18 -5.55 9.26 -10.89
CA LYS A 18 -6.50 9.97 -10.05
C LYS A 18 -5.82 10.41 -8.76
N CYS A 19 -5.89 11.70 -8.46
CA CYS A 19 -5.42 12.24 -7.19
C CYS A 19 -6.48 12.02 -6.11
N ILE A 20 -6.11 11.38 -5.00
CA ILE A 20 -6.93 11.30 -3.80
C ILE A 20 -6.50 12.43 -2.87
N VAL A 21 -7.43 13.34 -2.58
CA VAL A 21 -7.15 14.52 -1.74
C VAL A 21 -7.16 14.12 -0.27
N ASN A 22 -6.13 14.54 0.47
CA ASN A 22 -5.95 14.23 1.89
C ASN A 22 -6.10 12.73 2.21
N PRO A 23 -5.40 11.84 1.50
CA PRO A 23 -5.57 10.40 1.70
C PRO A 23 -5.01 9.97 3.06
N LYS A 24 -5.64 8.95 3.62
CA LYS A 24 -5.00 8.12 4.63
C LYS A 24 -4.12 7.10 3.94
N HIS A 25 -2.91 6.92 4.45
CA HIS A 25 -1.96 5.93 3.95
C HIS A 25 -2.04 4.68 4.81
N ILE A 26 -2.64 3.64 4.30
CA ILE A 26 -2.84 2.36 4.99
C ILE A 26 -1.98 1.31 4.33
N GLU A 27 -1.27 0.52 5.13
CA GLU A 27 -0.54 -0.62 4.61
C GLU A 27 -0.95 -1.92 5.29
N ALA A 28 -1.10 -2.98 4.50
CA ALA A 28 -1.35 -4.33 5.00
C ALA A 28 -0.04 -5.12 5.01
N GLN A 29 0.26 -5.76 6.15
CA GLN A 29 1.38 -6.68 6.28
C GLN A 29 0.96 -8.07 5.81
N ILE A 30 1.70 -8.64 4.89
CA ILE A 30 1.41 -9.96 4.31
C ILE A 30 2.61 -10.88 4.48
N LEU A 31 2.31 -12.16 4.64
CA LEU A 31 3.30 -13.23 4.64
C LEU A 31 2.83 -14.32 3.67
N ALA A 32 3.69 -14.71 2.75
CA ALA A 32 3.41 -15.74 1.76
C ALA A 32 4.51 -16.81 1.74
N ASP A 33 4.11 -18.07 1.58
CA ASP A 33 5.05 -19.19 1.44
C ASP A 33 5.22 -19.62 -0.03
N SER A 34 6.08 -20.62 -0.24
CA SER A 34 6.32 -21.19 -1.57
C SER A 34 5.23 -22.15 -2.05
N PHE A 35 4.24 -22.46 -1.20
CA PHE A 35 3.15 -23.40 -1.49
C PHE A 35 1.85 -22.72 -1.87
N GLY A 36 1.85 -21.39 -2.02
CA GLY A 36 0.68 -20.61 -2.38
C GLY A 36 -0.18 -20.16 -1.20
N ASN A 37 0.23 -20.41 0.02
CA ASN A 37 -0.45 -19.89 1.20
C ASN A 37 -0.08 -18.42 1.41
N THR A 38 -1.08 -17.60 1.68
CA THR A 38 -0.92 -16.15 1.91
C THR A 38 -1.79 -15.74 3.08
N VAL A 39 -1.17 -15.14 4.09
CA VAL A 39 -1.86 -14.62 5.27
C VAL A 39 -1.59 -13.14 5.44
N HIS A 40 -2.55 -12.42 6.01
CA HIS A 40 -2.35 -11.03 6.43
C HIS A 40 -2.04 -10.99 7.93
N LEU A 41 -1.23 -10.02 8.32
CA LEU A 41 -0.88 -9.73 9.71
C LEU A 41 -1.36 -8.33 10.09
N PHE A 42 -2.61 -8.03 9.71
CA PHE A 42 -3.31 -6.78 9.94
C PHE A 42 -2.71 -5.58 9.19
N GLU A 43 -3.22 -4.41 9.49
CA GLU A 43 -2.87 -3.16 8.81
C GLU A 43 -2.28 -2.13 9.77
N ARG A 44 -1.65 -1.13 9.18
CA ARG A 44 -1.11 0.04 9.88
C ARG A 44 -1.57 1.31 9.18
N ASP A 45 -1.83 2.35 9.96
CA ASP A 45 -1.93 3.72 9.46
C ASP A 45 -0.55 4.36 9.44
N CYS A 46 -0.11 4.76 8.27
CA CYS A 46 1.17 5.41 8.03
C CYS A 46 1.01 6.84 7.49
N SER A 47 -0.10 7.50 7.82
CA SER A 47 -0.47 8.81 7.25
C SER A 47 0.45 9.94 7.72
N ILE A 48 1.09 9.82 8.88
CA ILE A 48 1.98 10.86 9.42
C ILE A 48 3.36 10.71 8.77
N GLN A 49 3.60 11.56 7.79
CA GLN A 49 4.80 11.51 6.95
C GLN A 49 5.44 12.89 6.84
N ARG A 50 6.75 12.90 6.57
CA ARG A 50 7.49 14.10 6.20
C ARG A 50 8.20 13.85 4.86
N ARG A 51 7.86 14.63 3.83
CA ARG A 51 8.40 14.47 2.48
C ARG A 51 8.27 13.03 1.96
N ASN A 52 7.06 12.45 2.13
CA ASN A 52 6.73 11.06 1.77
C ASN A 52 7.49 9.98 2.55
N GLN A 53 8.11 10.34 3.67
CA GLN A 53 8.75 9.39 4.57
C GLN A 53 7.87 9.18 5.81
N LYS A 54 7.56 7.93 6.11
CA LYS A 54 6.77 7.54 7.28
C LYS A 54 7.52 7.91 8.57
N LEU A 55 6.85 8.62 9.47
CA LEU A 55 7.40 9.03 10.76
C LEU A 55 6.74 8.32 11.93
N ILE A 56 5.41 8.19 11.89
CA ILE A 56 4.62 7.55 12.95
C ILE A 56 3.68 6.56 12.27
N GLU A 57 3.63 5.37 12.82
CA GLU A 57 2.73 4.30 12.40
C GLU A 57 1.86 3.91 13.59
N GLU A 58 0.58 3.64 13.30
CA GLU A 58 -0.40 3.21 14.28
C GLU A 58 -1.05 1.92 13.82
N ALA A 59 -1.07 0.91 14.68
CA ALA A 59 -1.68 -0.39 14.39
C ALA A 59 -2.59 -0.83 15.55
N PRO A 60 -3.82 -1.28 15.26
CA PRO A 60 -4.49 -1.21 13.95
C PRO A 60 -4.90 0.22 13.56
N ALA A 61 -5.29 0.43 12.30
CA ALA A 61 -5.82 1.72 11.86
C ALA A 61 -7.19 1.99 12.52
N PRO A 62 -7.35 3.08 13.29
CA PRO A 62 -8.47 3.20 14.23
C PRO A 62 -9.81 3.56 13.59
N TYR A 63 -9.85 3.91 12.31
CA TYR A 63 -11.04 4.43 11.63
C TYR A 63 -11.56 3.54 10.49
N LEU A 64 -10.94 2.40 10.22
CA LEU A 64 -11.44 1.46 9.24
C LEU A 64 -12.51 0.56 9.83
N SER A 65 -13.59 0.34 9.08
CA SER A 65 -14.58 -0.66 9.45
C SER A 65 -14.07 -2.07 9.17
N ASP A 66 -14.69 -3.08 9.80
CA ASP A 66 -14.35 -4.48 9.56
C ASP A 66 -14.49 -4.85 8.07
N GLU A 67 -15.53 -4.34 7.40
CA GLU A 67 -15.74 -4.57 5.96
C GLU A 67 -14.62 -3.95 5.11
N GLN A 68 -14.19 -2.74 5.46
CA GLN A 68 -13.07 -2.07 4.78
C GLN A 68 -11.76 -2.84 4.98
N ASN A 69 -11.51 -3.31 6.19
CA ASN A 69 -10.35 -4.13 6.51
C ASN A 69 -10.36 -5.44 5.71
N GLU A 70 -11.48 -6.16 5.67
CA GLU A 70 -11.58 -7.40 4.90
C GLU A 70 -11.32 -7.20 3.40
N ARG A 71 -11.86 -6.14 2.82
CA ARG A 71 -11.60 -5.78 1.42
C ARG A 71 -10.12 -5.49 1.16
N LEU A 72 -9.48 -4.78 2.07
CA LEU A 72 -8.06 -4.46 2.00
C LEU A 72 -7.19 -5.72 2.10
N TYR A 73 -7.49 -6.61 3.03
CA TYR A 73 -6.76 -7.87 3.20
C TYR A 73 -6.95 -8.80 2.00
N GLU A 74 -8.19 -8.93 1.49
CA GLU A 74 -8.46 -9.77 0.31
C GLU A 74 -7.73 -9.25 -0.93
N ALA A 75 -7.75 -7.93 -1.17
CA ALA A 75 -7.02 -7.31 -2.27
C ALA A 75 -5.51 -7.57 -2.14
N SER A 76 -4.96 -7.43 -0.95
CA SER A 76 -3.54 -7.69 -0.68
C SER A 76 -3.16 -9.14 -0.94
N ARG A 77 -3.95 -10.09 -0.44
CA ARG A 77 -3.74 -11.52 -0.68
C ARG A 77 -3.82 -11.88 -2.17
N ALA A 78 -4.80 -11.31 -2.87
CA ALA A 78 -4.97 -11.53 -4.30
C ALA A 78 -3.76 -11.03 -5.12
N ILE A 79 -3.25 -9.84 -4.81
CA ILE A 79 -2.08 -9.27 -5.45
C ILE A 79 -0.85 -10.18 -5.27
N LEU A 80 -0.58 -10.62 -4.05
CA LEU A 80 0.60 -11.44 -3.77
C LEU A 80 0.49 -12.84 -4.38
N ARG A 81 -0.70 -13.43 -4.38
CA ARG A 81 -0.94 -14.72 -5.07
C ARG A 81 -0.71 -14.63 -6.56
N GLU A 82 -1.27 -13.60 -7.20
CA GLU A 82 -1.13 -13.38 -8.65
C GLU A 82 0.33 -13.12 -9.03
N ALA A 83 1.08 -12.42 -8.20
CA ALA A 83 2.50 -12.17 -8.38
C ALA A 83 3.40 -13.37 -8.07
N GLY A 84 2.87 -14.45 -7.46
CA GLY A 84 3.67 -15.56 -6.97
C GLY A 84 4.68 -15.15 -5.91
N TYR A 85 4.33 -14.15 -5.09
CA TYR A 85 5.21 -13.57 -4.09
C TYR A 85 5.50 -14.57 -2.96
N GLN A 86 6.75 -14.57 -2.49
CA GLN A 86 7.19 -15.37 -1.34
C GLN A 86 7.93 -14.48 -0.34
N GLY A 87 7.64 -14.68 0.94
CA GLY A 87 8.25 -13.94 2.03
C GLY A 87 7.31 -12.90 2.66
N ALA A 88 7.88 -12.01 3.45
CA ALA A 88 7.18 -10.90 4.05
C ALA A 88 7.09 -9.72 3.08
N GLY A 89 5.93 -9.10 2.97
CA GLY A 89 5.72 -7.94 2.11
C GLY A 89 4.60 -7.06 2.63
N THR A 90 4.50 -5.87 2.07
CA THR A 90 3.42 -4.93 2.37
C THR A 90 2.68 -4.54 1.10
N CYS A 91 1.38 -4.35 1.22
CA CYS A 91 0.57 -3.67 0.22
C CYS A 91 0.12 -2.33 0.77
N GLU A 92 0.42 -1.27 0.06
CA GLU A 92 0.11 0.11 0.45
C GLU A 92 -1.12 0.61 -0.31
N PHE A 93 -2.00 1.30 0.40
CA PHE A 93 -3.26 1.82 -0.13
C PHE A 93 -3.42 3.29 0.25
N LEU A 94 -3.94 4.06 -0.69
CA LEU A 94 -4.44 5.39 -0.41
C LEU A 94 -5.95 5.28 -0.17
N PHE A 95 -6.37 5.59 1.05
CA PHE A 95 -7.75 5.54 1.47
C PHE A 95 -8.31 6.96 1.56
N GLY A 96 -9.36 7.23 0.82
CA GLY A 96 -10.04 8.53 0.76
C GLY A 96 -11.52 8.36 0.50
N ASP A 97 -12.25 9.48 0.56
CA ASP A 97 -13.69 9.53 0.29
C ASP A 97 -14.03 9.26 -1.17
#